data_470a0e8558904a869637cb0bf54cf0c6
#
_entry.id   470a0e8558904a869637cb0bf54cf0c6
#
_cell.length_a   1.000
_cell.length_b   1.000
_cell.length_c   1.000
_cell.angle_alpha   90.00
_cell.angle_beta   90.00
_cell.angle_gamma   90.00
#
_symmetry.space_group_name_H-M   'P 1'
#
loop_
_entity.id
_entity.type
_entity.pdbx_description
1 polymer ?
#
loop_
_entity_poly.entity_id
_entity_poly.type
_entity_poly.pdbx_seq_one_letter_code
_entity_poly.pdbx_strand_id
1 'polypeptide(L)'
;MDNVTRGYWASAYCNGDFICVESCSGYRGGMQADPKGTQHLLNPDIGDEVVGLAVMDSLSHSRFVLPERRTDVWQHPDVEFDLDLFDYKQVAERYAVWIKNLMNHYSYKTKRALFKDMEHCSITSKSGMLTIQPDRHQKLEQWGRTKDDPIENVVIPADSTPAAIGAALRLAFSRCNE
;
A
#
# COMPACT_ATOMS: atom_id res chain seq x y z
N MET A 1 27.17 8.81 -8.33
CA MET A 1 26.38 7.65 -8.79
C MET A 1 25.16 7.55 -7.90
N ASP A 2 23.97 7.77 -8.46
CA ASP A 2 22.72 7.60 -7.70
C ASP A 2 22.49 6.12 -7.44
N ASN A 3 22.92 5.65 -6.29
CA ASN A 3 22.68 4.26 -5.87
C ASN A 3 21.22 4.12 -5.47
N VAL A 4 20.35 3.80 -6.45
CA VAL A 4 18.96 3.49 -6.17
C VAL A 4 18.89 2.11 -5.54
N THR A 5 18.58 2.08 -4.26
CA THR A 5 18.32 0.81 -3.55
C THR A 5 16.90 0.36 -3.87
N ARG A 6 16.75 -0.90 -4.29
CA ARG A 6 15.44 -1.52 -4.49
C ARG A 6 14.63 -1.48 -3.21
N GLY A 7 13.39 -1.02 -3.33
CA GLY A 7 12.38 -1.10 -2.28
C GLY A 7 11.26 -2.06 -2.67
N TYR A 8 10.43 -2.42 -1.70
CA TYR A 8 9.20 -3.18 -1.86
C TYR A 8 8.08 -2.40 -1.20
N TRP A 9 6.90 -2.38 -1.82
CA TRP A 9 5.82 -1.50 -1.41
C TRP A 9 4.48 -2.24 -1.35
N ALA A 10 3.67 -1.84 -0.39
CA ALA A 10 2.29 -2.26 -0.25
C ALA A 10 1.44 -1.10 0.26
N SER A 11 0.14 -1.20 0.07
CA SER A 11 -0.86 -0.34 0.69
C SER A 11 -1.77 -1.15 1.59
N ALA A 12 -2.24 -0.55 2.67
CA ALA A 12 -3.23 -1.16 3.53
C ALA A 12 -4.38 -0.18 3.82
N TYR A 13 -5.60 -0.69 3.77
CA TYR A 13 -6.84 0.04 4.07
C TYR A 13 -7.63 -0.68 5.15
N CYS A 14 -8.30 0.07 6.01
CA CYS A 14 -9.17 -0.47 7.07
C CYS A 14 -10.35 0.49 7.30
N ASN A 15 -11.57 -0.03 7.40
CA ASN A 15 -12.74 0.81 7.72
C ASN A 15 -13.68 0.18 8.77
N GLY A 16 -13.23 -0.83 9.50
CA GLY A 16 -14.03 -1.55 10.49
C GLY A 16 -14.73 -2.80 9.95
N ASP A 17 -15.03 -2.89 8.66
CA ASP A 17 -15.61 -4.08 8.03
C ASP A 17 -14.56 -5.00 7.42
N PHE A 18 -13.40 -4.46 7.05
CA PHE A 18 -12.29 -5.20 6.46
C PHE A 18 -10.93 -4.56 6.73
N ILE A 19 -9.88 -5.35 6.54
CA ILE A 19 -8.53 -4.90 6.26
C ILE A 19 -8.18 -5.38 4.85
N CYS A 20 -7.81 -4.45 3.98
CA CYS A 20 -7.33 -4.76 2.63
C CYS A 20 -5.84 -4.45 2.56
N VAL A 21 -5.02 -5.42 2.17
CA VAL A 21 -3.58 -5.24 1.95
C VAL A 21 -3.28 -5.62 0.51
N GLU A 22 -2.59 -4.75 -0.22
CA GLU A 22 -2.29 -4.98 -1.63
C GLU A 22 -0.86 -4.61 -2.01
N SER A 23 -0.31 -5.33 -2.98
CA SER A 23 0.99 -5.02 -3.56
C SER A 23 0.94 -3.69 -4.30
N CYS A 24 1.95 -2.85 -4.05
CA CYS A 24 2.23 -1.68 -4.86
C CYS A 24 3.58 -1.83 -5.56
N SER A 25 3.70 -1.27 -6.75
CA SER A 25 4.91 -1.34 -7.56
C SER A 25 5.31 0.02 -8.10
N GLY A 26 6.60 0.23 -8.28
CA GLY A 26 7.16 1.48 -8.75
C GLY A 26 8.68 1.48 -8.73
N TYR A 27 9.31 2.66 -8.69
CA TYR A 27 10.76 2.77 -8.76
C TYR A 27 11.36 3.61 -7.62
N ARG A 28 11.17 4.93 -7.63
CA ARG A 28 11.63 5.86 -6.58
C ARG A 28 10.48 6.54 -5.85
N GLY A 29 9.36 6.68 -6.52
CA GLY A 29 8.13 7.30 -6.08
C GLY A 29 7.02 7.00 -7.07
N GLY A 30 5.80 7.46 -6.83
CA GLY A 30 4.67 7.22 -7.71
C GLY A 30 4.25 5.74 -7.74
N MET A 31 4.22 5.10 -6.55
CA MET A 31 3.79 3.71 -6.45
C MET A 31 2.33 3.56 -6.86
N GLN A 32 2.05 2.51 -7.62
CA GLN A 32 0.70 2.14 -8.04
C GLN A 32 0.32 0.78 -7.48
N ALA A 33 -0.96 0.60 -7.14
CA ALA A 33 -1.51 -0.72 -6.87
C ALA A 33 -1.27 -1.63 -8.09
N ASP A 34 -0.64 -2.78 -7.87
CA ASP A 34 -0.17 -3.64 -8.94
C ASP A 34 -1.15 -4.78 -9.22
N PRO A 35 -1.79 -4.79 -10.41
CA PRO A 35 -2.72 -5.88 -10.77
C PRO A 35 -2.03 -7.24 -10.93
N LYS A 36 -0.71 -7.25 -11.08
CA LYS A 36 0.11 -8.48 -11.14
C LYS A 36 0.63 -8.92 -9.76
N GLY A 37 0.39 -8.11 -8.72
CA GLY A 37 0.69 -8.43 -7.34
C GLY A 37 -0.44 -9.19 -6.66
N THR A 38 -0.46 -9.12 -5.33
CA THR A 38 -1.50 -9.76 -4.51
C THR A 38 -2.38 -8.72 -3.82
N GLN A 39 -3.62 -9.10 -3.55
CA GLN A 39 -4.55 -8.32 -2.74
C GLN A 39 -5.23 -9.26 -1.75
N HIS A 40 -5.16 -8.93 -0.47
CA HIS A 40 -5.78 -9.66 0.62
C HIS A 40 -6.93 -8.85 1.21
N LEU A 41 -8.07 -9.49 1.35
CA LEU A 41 -9.24 -8.92 1.99
C LEU A 41 -9.54 -9.75 3.24
N LEU A 42 -9.32 -9.15 4.42
CA LEU A 42 -9.30 -9.83 5.70
C LEU A 42 -10.41 -9.31 6.61
N ASN A 43 -10.90 -10.19 7.49
CA ASN A 43 -11.75 -9.76 8.60
C ASN A 43 -10.93 -8.88 9.55
N PRO A 44 -11.47 -7.74 10.03
CA PRO A 44 -10.74 -6.83 10.94
C PRO A 44 -10.34 -7.48 12.26
N ASP A 45 -11.09 -8.48 12.72
CA ASP A 45 -10.81 -9.21 13.97
C ASP A 45 -9.83 -10.38 13.82
N ILE A 46 -9.31 -10.61 12.60
CA ILE A 46 -8.31 -11.66 12.37
C ILE A 46 -7.04 -11.42 13.17
N GLY A 47 -6.37 -12.48 13.61
CA GLY A 47 -5.14 -12.36 14.40
C GLY A 47 -3.99 -11.66 13.67
N ASP A 48 -3.11 -11.01 14.43
CA ASP A 48 -1.98 -10.23 13.91
C ASP A 48 -1.06 -11.05 13.00
N GLU A 49 -0.87 -12.35 13.28
CA GLU A 49 -0.06 -13.23 12.44
C GLU A 49 -0.59 -13.31 11.01
N VAL A 50 -1.91 -13.43 10.83
CA VAL A 50 -2.53 -13.49 9.49
C VAL A 50 -2.41 -12.15 8.77
N VAL A 51 -2.59 -11.04 9.49
CA VAL A 51 -2.38 -9.69 8.95
C VAL A 51 -0.94 -9.51 8.50
N GLY A 52 0.02 -9.92 9.33
CA GLY A 52 1.45 -9.84 9.00
C GLY A 52 1.83 -10.71 7.80
N LEU A 53 1.29 -11.93 7.67
CA LEU A 53 1.49 -12.78 6.50
C LEU A 53 0.96 -12.13 5.22
N ALA A 54 -0.19 -11.46 5.27
CA ALA A 54 -0.73 -10.71 4.14
C ALA A 54 0.19 -9.54 3.73
N VAL A 55 0.75 -8.81 4.70
CA VAL A 55 1.74 -7.75 4.43
C VAL A 55 2.99 -8.32 3.77
N MET A 56 3.55 -9.40 4.32
CA MET A 56 4.75 -10.05 3.78
C MET A 56 4.51 -10.55 2.35
N ASP A 57 3.38 -11.19 2.11
CA ASP A 57 3.02 -11.68 0.77
C ASP A 57 2.87 -10.52 -0.22
N SER A 58 2.16 -9.46 0.16
CA SER A 58 2.00 -8.27 -0.70
C SER A 58 3.33 -7.59 -1.02
N LEU A 59 4.24 -7.48 -0.05
CA LEU A 59 5.57 -6.94 -0.27
C LEU A 59 6.41 -7.84 -1.20
N SER A 60 6.30 -9.18 -1.05
CA SER A 60 7.05 -10.13 -1.88
C SER A 60 6.67 -10.07 -3.35
N HIS A 61 5.45 -9.65 -3.66
CA HIS A 61 4.93 -9.46 -5.02
C HIS A 61 5.05 -8.01 -5.54
N SER A 62 5.67 -7.13 -4.76
CA SER A 62 6.00 -5.77 -5.21
C SER A 62 7.07 -5.81 -6.30
N ARG A 63 6.80 -5.14 -7.42
CA ARG A 63 7.73 -5.07 -8.56
C ARG A 63 8.49 -3.75 -8.59
N PHE A 64 9.73 -3.79 -9.06
CA PHE A 64 10.58 -2.63 -9.28
C PHE A 64 10.44 -2.21 -10.73
N VAL A 65 9.59 -1.22 -11.02
CA VAL A 65 9.03 -0.97 -12.35
C VAL A 65 9.10 0.49 -12.74
N LEU A 66 9.48 0.73 -14.00
CA LEU A 66 9.32 2.01 -14.71
C LEU A 66 8.31 1.86 -15.87
N PRO A 67 7.68 2.96 -16.33
CA PRO A 67 6.78 2.91 -17.48
C PRO A 67 7.48 2.39 -18.73
N GLU A 68 8.65 2.93 -19.04
CA GLU A 68 9.43 2.63 -20.24
C GLU A 68 10.93 2.80 -20.04
N ARG A 69 11.71 2.22 -20.93
CA ARG A 69 13.16 2.40 -20.95
C ARG A 69 13.49 3.80 -21.44
N ARG A 70 14.42 4.44 -20.72
CA ARG A 70 14.99 5.73 -21.12
C ARG A 70 16.48 5.58 -21.39
N THR A 71 16.98 6.27 -22.39
CA THR A 71 18.40 6.27 -22.76
C THR A 71 19.16 7.48 -22.24
N ASP A 72 18.43 8.50 -21.78
CA ASP A 72 18.96 9.79 -21.33
C ASP A 72 19.26 9.84 -19.83
N VAL A 73 18.83 8.82 -19.07
CA VAL A 73 19.05 8.72 -17.63
C VAL A 73 19.47 7.31 -17.22
N TRP A 74 20.24 7.23 -16.16
CA TRP A 74 20.61 5.95 -15.57
C TRP A 74 19.39 5.26 -14.97
N GLN A 75 19.24 3.98 -15.24
CA GLN A 75 18.18 3.13 -14.70
C GLN A 75 18.83 1.88 -14.06
N HIS A 76 18.26 1.45 -12.94
CA HIS A 76 18.75 0.27 -12.24
C HIS A 76 18.64 -0.98 -13.14
N PRO A 77 19.65 -1.87 -13.16
CA PRO A 77 19.63 -3.04 -14.04
C PRO A 77 18.49 -4.02 -13.79
N ASP A 78 18.00 -4.12 -12.54
CA ASP A 78 16.90 -5.02 -12.17
C ASP A 78 15.52 -4.42 -12.40
N VAL A 79 15.40 -3.22 -13.01
CA VAL A 79 14.10 -2.59 -13.26
C VAL A 79 13.36 -3.29 -14.39
N GLU A 80 12.08 -3.53 -14.17
CA GLU A 80 11.14 -3.98 -15.19
C GLU A 80 10.48 -2.77 -15.89
N PHE A 81 9.84 -3.01 -17.04
CA PHE A 81 9.12 -1.98 -17.78
C PHE A 81 7.68 -2.42 -17.99
N ASP A 82 6.73 -1.60 -17.55
CA ASP A 82 5.30 -1.87 -17.64
C ASP A 82 4.54 -0.54 -17.75
N LEU A 83 4.27 -0.10 -18.99
CA LEU A 83 3.57 1.15 -19.25
C LEU A 83 2.14 1.13 -18.68
N ASP A 84 1.45 -0.03 -18.77
CA ASP A 84 0.06 -0.18 -18.34
C ASP A 84 -0.14 0.06 -16.85
N LEU A 85 0.89 -0.24 -16.04
CA LEU A 85 0.86 0.03 -14.60
C LEU A 85 0.67 1.52 -14.30
N PHE A 86 1.23 2.40 -15.14
CA PHE A 86 1.23 3.85 -14.96
C PHE A 86 0.25 4.58 -15.87
N ASP A 87 -0.43 3.89 -16.78
CA ASP A 87 -1.45 4.50 -17.64
C ASP A 87 -2.64 4.98 -16.79
N TYR A 88 -2.89 6.29 -16.80
CA TYR A 88 -3.87 6.89 -15.90
C TYR A 88 -5.30 6.38 -16.10
N LYS A 89 -5.67 5.98 -17.34
CA LYS A 89 -7.00 5.43 -17.63
C LYS A 89 -7.13 4.04 -17.02
N GLN A 90 -6.12 3.20 -17.21
CA GLN A 90 -6.10 1.86 -16.62
C GLN A 90 -6.04 1.90 -15.10
N VAL A 91 -5.26 2.83 -14.52
CA VAL A 91 -5.25 3.05 -13.06
C VAL A 91 -6.65 3.43 -12.57
N ALA A 92 -7.32 4.37 -13.22
CA ALA A 92 -8.67 4.79 -12.86
C ALA A 92 -9.71 3.67 -13.01
N GLU A 93 -9.62 2.87 -14.07
CA GLU A 93 -10.49 1.71 -14.29
C GLU A 93 -10.30 0.63 -13.22
N ARG A 94 -9.05 0.27 -12.91
CA ARG A 94 -8.74 -0.70 -11.83
C ARG A 94 -9.27 -0.21 -10.48
N TYR A 95 -9.09 1.06 -10.18
CA TYR A 95 -9.62 1.67 -8.95
C TYR A 95 -11.15 1.62 -8.90
N ALA A 96 -11.83 1.94 -9.98
CA ALA A 96 -13.29 1.88 -10.06
C ALA A 96 -13.82 0.43 -9.86
N VAL A 97 -13.14 -0.56 -10.44
CA VAL A 97 -13.46 -1.98 -10.27
C VAL A 97 -13.27 -2.40 -8.81
N TRP A 98 -12.17 -2.00 -8.18
CA TRP A 98 -11.89 -2.28 -6.77
C TRP A 98 -12.99 -1.73 -5.85
N ILE A 99 -13.37 -0.45 -6.03
CA ILE A 99 -14.46 0.16 -5.27
C ILE A 99 -15.77 -0.60 -5.46
N LYS A 100 -16.12 -0.92 -6.72
CA LYS A 100 -17.34 -1.66 -7.02
C LYS A 100 -17.37 -3.03 -6.34
N ASN A 101 -16.25 -3.73 -6.36
CA ASN A 101 -16.11 -5.03 -5.71
C ASN A 101 -16.30 -4.94 -4.20
N LEU A 102 -15.68 -3.95 -3.53
CA LEU A 102 -15.85 -3.71 -2.10
C LEU A 102 -17.30 -3.35 -1.75
N MET A 103 -17.91 -2.44 -2.52
CA MET A 103 -19.31 -2.03 -2.29
C MET A 103 -20.25 -3.23 -2.44
N ASN A 104 -20.06 -4.07 -3.43
CA ASN A 104 -20.87 -5.27 -3.62
C ASN A 104 -20.66 -6.30 -2.51
N HIS A 105 -19.40 -6.57 -2.16
CA HIS A 105 -19.05 -7.58 -1.15
C HIS A 105 -19.59 -7.23 0.24
N TYR A 106 -19.49 -5.96 0.63
CA TYR A 106 -19.93 -5.48 1.95
C TYR A 106 -21.32 -4.77 1.92
N SER A 107 -22.02 -4.80 0.79
CA SER A 107 -23.36 -4.22 0.63
C SER A 107 -23.43 -2.71 0.90
N TYR A 108 -22.37 -1.96 0.64
CA TYR A 108 -22.38 -0.50 0.71
C TYR A 108 -23.28 0.11 -0.37
N LYS A 109 -24.15 1.03 0.01
CA LYS A 109 -25.06 1.71 -0.92
C LYS A 109 -24.45 2.94 -1.58
N THR A 110 -23.43 3.53 -0.96
CA THR A 110 -22.77 4.73 -1.47
C THR A 110 -21.25 4.66 -1.22
N LYS A 111 -20.47 5.33 -2.05
CA LYS A 111 -19.03 5.53 -1.81
C LYS A 111 -18.78 6.22 -0.47
N ARG A 112 -19.63 7.17 -0.08
CA ARG A 112 -19.49 7.85 1.20
C ARG A 112 -19.56 6.88 2.38
N ALA A 113 -20.45 5.90 2.34
CA ALA A 113 -20.54 4.88 3.38
C ALA A 113 -19.30 3.98 3.43
N LEU A 114 -18.74 3.62 2.26
CA LEU A 114 -17.52 2.83 2.17
C LEU A 114 -16.29 3.59 2.73
N PHE A 115 -16.13 4.85 2.34
CA PHE A 115 -14.90 5.60 2.61
C PHE A 115 -14.90 6.42 3.90
N LYS A 116 -16.07 6.68 4.49
CA LYS A 116 -16.26 7.63 5.61
C LYS A 116 -15.23 7.46 6.74
N ASP A 117 -15.00 6.25 7.17
CA ASP A 117 -14.11 5.92 8.29
C ASP A 117 -12.90 5.08 7.82
N MET A 118 -12.55 5.16 6.53
CA MET A 118 -11.47 4.38 5.97
C MET A 118 -10.12 5.00 6.29
N GLU A 119 -9.28 4.23 6.93
CA GLU A 119 -7.88 4.54 7.23
C GLU A 119 -6.99 3.95 6.14
N HIS A 120 -5.85 4.55 5.93
CA HIS A 120 -4.84 4.12 4.97
C HIS A 120 -3.44 4.20 5.55
N CYS A 121 -2.64 3.18 5.25
CA CYS A 121 -1.22 3.17 5.53
C CYS A 121 -0.43 2.79 4.28
N SER A 122 0.64 3.54 4.02
CA SER A 122 1.65 3.17 3.03
C SER A 122 2.72 2.31 3.70
N ILE A 123 3.13 1.24 3.06
CA ILE A 123 4.10 0.27 3.59
C ILE A 123 5.31 0.20 2.66
N THR A 124 6.49 0.39 3.22
CA THR A 124 7.76 0.29 2.48
C THR A 124 8.73 -0.62 3.19
N SER A 125 9.26 -1.61 2.49
CA SER A 125 10.40 -2.41 2.95
C SER A 125 11.64 -2.02 2.15
N LYS A 126 12.65 -1.50 2.84
CA LYS A 126 13.90 -1.05 2.20
C LYS A 126 15.06 -1.09 3.19
N SER A 127 16.22 -1.53 2.72
CA SER A 127 17.46 -1.56 3.53
C SER A 127 17.31 -2.28 4.88
N GLY A 128 16.56 -3.39 4.90
CA GLY A 128 16.35 -4.21 6.10
C GLY A 128 15.34 -3.65 7.10
N MET A 129 14.66 -2.54 6.77
CA MET A 129 13.65 -1.93 7.62
C MET A 129 12.28 -1.95 6.93
N LEU A 130 11.25 -2.19 7.70
CA LEU A 130 9.85 -2.05 7.34
C LEU A 130 9.31 -0.76 7.96
N THR A 131 8.88 0.15 7.11
CA THR A 131 8.26 1.42 7.52
C THR A 131 6.80 1.39 7.13
N ILE A 132 5.93 1.57 8.11
CA ILE A 132 4.48 1.72 7.92
C ILE A 132 4.13 3.16 8.24
N GLN A 133 3.66 3.88 7.25
CA GLN A 133 3.31 5.29 7.34
C GLN A 133 1.80 5.42 7.44
N PRO A 134 1.25 5.88 8.57
CA PRO A 134 -0.14 6.30 8.67
C PRO A 134 -0.39 7.52 7.81
N ASP A 135 -1.45 7.51 7.02
CA ASP A 135 -1.86 8.66 6.21
C ASP A 135 -3.16 9.28 6.75
N ARG A 136 -3.30 10.61 6.64
CA ARG A 136 -4.52 11.31 7.02
C ARG A 136 -5.57 11.21 5.93
N HIS A 137 -6.79 10.97 6.31
CA HIS A 137 -7.95 11.05 5.42
C HIS A 137 -8.26 12.52 5.11
N GLN A 138 -7.81 13.00 3.97
CA GLN A 138 -7.91 14.42 3.58
C GLN A 138 -9.22 14.74 2.87
N LYS A 139 -9.67 13.86 1.99
CA LYS A 139 -10.94 13.93 1.25
C LYS A 139 -11.53 12.54 1.16
N LEU A 140 -12.78 12.44 0.72
CA LEU A 140 -13.52 11.17 0.69
C LEU A 140 -12.70 9.98 0.15
N GLU A 141 -11.97 10.18 -0.95
CA GLU A 141 -11.17 9.15 -1.62
C GLU A 141 -9.68 9.55 -1.69
N GLN A 142 -9.19 10.33 -0.72
CA GLN A 142 -7.80 10.80 -0.75
C GLN A 142 -7.17 10.77 0.65
N TRP A 143 -6.02 10.14 0.73
CA TRP A 143 -5.18 10.07 1.91
C TRP A 143 -3.81 10.65 1.61
N GLY A 144 -3.15 11.15 2.63
CA GLY A 144 -1.80 11.66 2.50
C GLY A 144 -1.34 12.39 3.75
N ARG A 145 -0.09 12.80 3.74
CA ARG A 145 0.53 13.58 4.82
C ARG A 145 1.29 14.77 4.26
N THR A 146 1.34 15.85 5.00
CA THR A 146 2.27 16.95 4.77
C THR A 146 3.64 16.59 5.36
N LYS A 147 4.69 17.29 4.91
CA LYS A 147 6.05 17.06 5.41
C LYS A 147 6.18 17.32 6.91
N ASP A 148 5.38 18.23 7.43
CA ASP A 148 5.41 18.68 8.83
C ASP A 148 4.33 17.99 9.70
N ASP A 149 3.69 16.94 9.20
CA ASP A 149 2.69 16.19 9.96
C ASP A 149 3.37 15.46 11.14
N PRO A 150 2.89 15.65 12.38
CA PRO A 150 3.53 15.09 13.58
C PRO A 150 3.33 13.59 13.77
N ILE A 151 2.47 12.93 12.98
CA ILE A 151 2.23 11.50 13.13
C ILE A 151 3.54 10.73 12.87
N GLU A 152 3.92 9.90 13.83
CA GLU A 152 5.10 9.06 13.69
C GLU A 152 4.81 7.81 12.87
N ASN A 153 5.75 7.45 12.00
CA ASN A 153 5.74 6.15 11.33
C ASN A 153 5.97 5.04 12.34
N VAL A 154 5.48 3.85 12.02
CA VAL A 154 5.87 2.62 12.72
C VAL A 154 7.02 2.00 11.94
N VAL A 155 8.18 1.85 12.57
CA VAL A 155 9.39 1.31 11.94
C VAL A 155 9.87 0.11 12.73
N ILE A 156 10.00 -1.04 12.05
CA ILE A 156 10.48 -2.30 12.62
C ILE A 156 11.47 -2.97 11.66
N PRO A 157 12.31 -3.92 12.10
CA PRO A 157 13.11 -4.74 11.21
C PRO A 157 12.25 -5.48 10.18
N ALA A 158 12.70 -5.55 8.93
CA ALA A 158 11.97 -6.24 7.86
C ALA A 158 11.86 -7.76 8.06
N ASP A 159 12.72 -8.35 8.86
CA ASP A 159 12.73 -9.76 9.26
C ASP A 159 11.94 -10.05 10.55
N SER A 160 11.14 -9.09 11.01
CA SER A 160 10.23 -9.29 12.16
C SER A 160 9.24 -10.43 11.88
N THR A 161 8.75 -11.05 12.96
CA THR A 161 7.76 -12.12 12.85
C THR A 161 6.45 -11.61 12.22
N PRO A 162 5.66 -12.46 11.55
CA PRO A 162 4.35 -12.07 11.02
C PRO A 162 3.46 -11.41 12.06
N ALA A 163 3.41 -11.95 13.28
CA ALA A 163 2.63 -11.36 14.38
C ALA A 163 3.10 -9.94 14.73
N ALA A 164 4.41 -9.69 14.77
CA ALA A 164 4.96 -8.35 15.04
C ALA A 164 4.63 -7.37 13.90
N ILE A 165 4.66 -7.82 12.64
CA ILE A 165 4.30 -7.01 11.47
C ILE A 165 2.81 -6.65 11.51
N GLY A 166 1.93 -7.61 11.81
CA GLY A 166 0.49 -7.37 11.93
C GLY A 166 0.16 -6.39 13.06
N ALA A 167 0.78 -6.57 14.23
CA ALA A 167 0.64 -5.63 15.34
C ALA A 167 1.12 -4.22 14.98
N ALA A 168 2.23 -4.11 14.24
CA ALA A 168 2.75 -2.83 13.75
C ALA A 168 1.79 -2.14 12.78
N LEU A 169 1.14 -2.90 11.87
CA LEU A 169 0.12 -2.33 10.97
C LEU A 169 -1.10 -1.82 11.76
N ARG A 170 -1.59 -2.57 12.75
CA ARG A 170 -2.70 -2.10 13.60
C ARG A 170 -2.34 -0.85 14.41
N LEU A 171 -1.11 -0.78 14.92
CA LEU A 171 -0.63 0.43 15.57
C LEU A 171 -0.58 1.61 14.60
N ALA A 172 -0.15 1.40 13.36
CA ALA A 172 -0.16 2.45 12.34
C ALA A 172 -1.59 2.93 12.02
N PHE A 173 -2.55 2.02 11.87
CA PHE A 173 -3.95 2.40 11.67
C PHE A 173 -4.49 3.24 12.85
N SER A 174 -4.19 2.90 14.10
CA SER A 174 -4.63 3.68 15.25
C SER A 174 -4.10 5.12 15.25
N ARG A 175 -2.99 5.37 14.57
CA ARG A 175 -2.37 6.70 14.44
C ARG A 175 -2.95 7.55 13.30
N CYS A 176 -3.73 6.98 12.38
CA CYS A 176 -4.27 7.74 11.25
C CYS A 176 -5.17 8.92 11.69
N ASN A 177 -5.70 8.87 12.91
CA ASN A 177 -6.62 9.87 13.47
C ASN A 177 -5.99 10.70 14.63
N GLU A 178 -4.69 10.60 14.85
CA GLU A 178 -3.98 11.36 15.89
C GLU A 178 -3.72 12.84 15.52
#